data_669da1d38682576588b50a3bc5a3a0fa
#
_entry.id   669da1d38682576588b50a3bc5a3a0fa
#
_cell.length_a   1.000
_cell.length_b   1.000
_cell.length_c   1.000
_cell.angle_alpha   90.00
_cell.angle_beta   90.00
_cell.angle_gamma   90.00
#
_symmetry.space_group_name_H-M   'P 1'
#
loop_
_entity.id
_entity.type
_entity.pdbx_description
1 polymer ?
#
loop_
_entity_poly.entity_id
_entity_poly.type
_entity_poly.pdbx_seq_one_letter_code
_entity_poly.pdbx_strand_id
1 'polypeptide(L)'
;GSGQCGSCAVKVDGTPALACMTEARDGMTVEPLDLPVLKDLMVDMEPVIAKIARICPAPDAELPEREVIAAIKPLRDCIECLCCVSACPALQVTEFAGPTVLRQEMRLALDPRDSGDRITDAIEKGLFYCTTCKRCTEVCPKEIDIPGKAIEKLREIANRRGLSLPRHQEVARLIQETGRSVERTKPTFLEQVPEVIEP
;
A
#
# COMPACT_ATOMS: atom_id res chain seq x y z
N GLY A 1 -15.31 20.37 10.94
CA GLY A 1 -14.13 19.76 10.47
C GLY A 1 -13.13 19.45 11.56
N SER A 2 -12.84 18.17 11.75
CA SER A 2 -11.89 17.72 12.79
C SER A 2 -10.97 16.59 12.29
N GLY A 3 -10.92 16.36 10.96
CA GLY A 3 -10.10 15.30 10.37
C GLY A 3 -10.50 13.87 10.75
N GLN A 4 -11.78 13.62 11.12
CA GLN A 4 -12.19 12.32 11.65
C GLN A 4 -13.04 11.46 10.69
N CYS A 5 -13.71 12.07 9.70
CA CYS A 5 -14.67 11.35 8.85
C CYS A 5 -14.22 11.16 7.40
N GLY A 6 -13.19 11.88 6.92
CA GLY A 6 -12.68 11.76 5.55
C GLY A 6 -13.54 12.36 4.44
N SER A 7 -14.78 12.78 4.71
CA SER A 7 -15.77 13.20 3.67
C SER A 7 -15.41 14.50 2.93
N CYS A 8 -14.43 15.27 3.41
CA CYS A 8 -13.95 16.49 2.78
C CYS A 8 -12.60 16.30 2.06
N ALA A 9 -12.28 15.08 1.65
CA ALA A 9 -11.04 14.80 0.93
C ALA A 9 -11.09 15.38 -0.48
N VAL A 10 -10.08 16.15 -0.83
CA VAL A 10 -9.91 16.84 -2.11
C VAL A 10 -8.42 16.88 -2.46
N LYS A 11 -8.06 17.31 -3.66
CA LYS A 11 -6.68 17.74 -3.94
C LYS A 11 -6.56 19.24 -3.71
N VAL A 12 -5.51 19.62 -3.01
CA VAL A 12 -5.10 21.02 -2.81
C VAL A 12 -3.73 21.20 -3.45
N ASP A 13 -3.64 22.08 -4.42
CA ASP A 13 -2.42 22.29 -5.21
C ASP A 13 -1.84 20.95 -5.74
N GLY A 14 -2.72 20.08 -6.25
CA GLY A 14 -2.39 18.77 -6.78
C GLY A 14 -2.13 17.66 -5.75
N THR A 15 -2.16 17.95 -4.45
CA THR A 15 -1.90 16.99 -3.38
C THR A 15 -3.19 16.61 -2.64
N PRO A 16 -3.54 15.30 -2.51
CA PRO A 16 -4.68 14.86 -1.72
C PRO A 16 -4.58 15.26 -0.25
N ALA A 17 -5.62 15.90 0.26
CA ALA A 17 -5.70 16.40 1.63
C ALA A 17 -7.15 16.44 2.12
N LEU A 18 -7.34 16.67 3.42
CA LEU A 18 -8.66 16.97 3.98
C LEU A 18 -8.88 18.48 4.01
N ALA A 19 -9.90 18.99 3.32
CA ALA A 19 -10.19 20.43 3.29
C ALA A 19 -10.39 21.03 4.69
N CYS A 20 -10.98 20.27 5.63
CA CYS A 20 -11.19 20.74 6.99
C CYS A 20 -9.90 20.85 7.84
N MET A 21 -8.79 20.29 7.36
CA MET A 21 -7.47 20.32 8.01
C MET A 21 -6.47 21.19 7.23
N THR A 22 -6.92 21.82 6.14
CA THR A 22 -6.08 22.64 5.27
C THR A 22 -6.45 24.11 5.43
N GLU A 23 -5.48 24.96 5.70
CA GLU A 23 -5.68 26.39 5.79
C GLU A 23 -5.86 26.99 4.39
N ALA A 24 -6.91 27.78 4.21
CA ALA A 24 -7.20 28.44 2.94
C ALA A 24 -6.20 29.56 2.68
N ARG A 25 -5.72 29.67 1.44
CA ARG A 25 -4.76 30.67 0.98
C ARG A 25 -5.20 31.22 -0.37
N ASP A 26 -4.87 32.48 -0.65
CA ASP A 26 -5.13 33.06 -1.96
C ASP A 26 -4.36 32.31 -3.05
N GLY A 27 -5.04 32.07 -4.18
CA GLY A 27 -4.44 31.41 -5.33
C GLY A 27 -4.31 29.88 -5.22
N MET A 28 -4.75 29.26 -4.12
CA MET A 28 -4.76 27.79 -4.03
C MET A 28 -5.75 27.17 -5.03
N THR A 29 -5.38 26.04 -5.59
CA THR A 29 -6.23 25.25 -6.46
C THR A 29 -6.87 24.11 -5.68
N VAL A 30 -8.18 23.93 -5.80
CA VAL A 30 -8.92 22.82 -5.18
C VAL A 30 -9.58 21.99 -6.28
N GLU A 31 -9.24 20.70 -6.32
CA GLU A 31 -9.68 19.74 -7.33
C GLU A 31 -10.27 18.50 -6.68
N PRO A 32 -11.13 17.74 -7.39
CA PRO A 32 -11.57 16.44 -6.89
C PRO A 32 -10.38 15.46 -6.76
N LEU A 33 -10.51 14.44 -5.92
CA LEU A 33 -9.58 13.30 -5.90
C LEU A 33 -9.54 12.63 -7.29
N ASP A 34 -8.45 11.92 -7.60
CA ASP A 34 -8.28 11.16 -8.86
C ASP A 34 -9.14 9.87 -8.84
N LEU A 35 -10.44 10.06 -8.76
CA LEU A 35 -11.50 9.07 -8.79
C LEU A 35 -12.60 9.55 -9.75
N PRO A 36 -13.53 8.69 -10.19
CA PRO A 36 -14.64 9.12 -11.04
C PRO A 36 -15.44 10.26 -10.40
N VAL A 37 -15.55 11.39 -11.10
CA VAL A 37 -16.25 12.58 -10.60
C VAL A 37 -17.75 12.41 -10.81
N LEU A 38 -18.54 12.57 -9.76
CA LEU A 38 -20.01 12.61 -9.81
C LEU A 38 -20.51 14.03 -10.07
N LYS A 39 -19.99 15.00 -9.31
CA LYS A 39 -20.34 16.41 -9.45
C LYS A 39 -19.35 17.29 -8.70
N ASP A 40 -18.84 18.32 -9.33
CA ASP A 40 -17.91 19.29 -8.75
C ASP A 40 -16.71 18.59 -8.07
N LEU A 41 -16.58 18.68 -6.75
CA LEU A 41 -15.53 18.02 -5.95
C LEU A 41 -15.94 16.63 -5.43
N MET A 42 -17.19 16.21 -5.70
CA MET A 42 -17.71 14.93 -5.24
C MET A 42 -17.30 13.82 -6.20
N VAL A 43 -16.66 12.79 -5.66
CA VAL A 43 -16.20 11.61 -6.41
C VAL A 43 -16.96 10.35 -6.02
N ASP A 44 -17.03 9.40 -6.94
CA ASP A 44 -17.55 8.06 -6.67
C ASP A 44 -16.48 7.23 -5.93
N MET A 45 -16.77 6.92 -4.68
CA MET A 45 -15.90 6.10 -3.83
C MET A 45 -16.24 4.60 -3.90
N GLU A 46 -17.43 4.25 -4.42
CA GLU A 46 -17.93 2.87 -4.41
C GLU A 46 -16.99 1.87 -5.09
N PRO A 47 -16.35 2.17 -6.25
CA PRO A 47 -15.42 1.23 -6.89
C PRO A 47 -14.24 0.80 -6.01
N VAL A 48 -13.84 1.62 -5.04
CA VAL A 48 -12.79 1.32 -4.07
C VAL A 48 -13.38 0.66 -2.82
N ILE A 49 -14.46 1.22 -2.29
CA ILE A 49 -15.12 0.73 -1.07
C ILE A 49 -15.60 -0.70 -1.24
N ALA A 50 -16.15 -1.05 -2.40
CA ALA A 50 -16.58 -2.42 -2.72
C ALA A 50 -15.45 -3.46 -2.67
N LYS A 51 -14.19 -3.05 -2.87
CA LYS A 51 -13.00 -3.93 -2.80
C LYS A 51 -12.46 -4.11 -1.38
N ILE A 52 -12.90 -3.28 -0.42
CA ILE A 52 -12.45 -3.35 0.97
C ILE A 52 -13.05 -4.58 1.63
N ALA A 53 -12.19 -5.47 2.11
CA ALA A 53 -12.60 -6.72 2.73
C ALA A 53 -13.40 -6.48 4.02
N ARG A 54 -14.44 -7.28 4.17
CA ARG A 54 -15.23 -7.39 5.41
C ARG A 54 -14.74 -8.60 6.20
N ILE A 55 -14.95 -8.58 7.51
CA ILE A 55 -14.61 -9.70 8.38
C ILE A 55 -15.39 -10.95 7.97
N CYS A 56 -14.71 -12.10 7.91
CA CYS A 56 -15.31 -13.42 7.82
C CYS A 56 -15.26 -14.05 9.21
N PRO A 57 -16.37 -14.05 9.99
CA PRO A 57 -16.33 -14.45 11.39
C PRO A 57 -15.86 -15.90 11.55
N ALA A 58 -14.89 -16.11 12.44
CA ALA A 58 -14.51 -17.45 12.91
C ALA A 58 -15.45 -17.84 14.07
N PRO A 59 -16.15 -18.99 14.00
CA PRO A 59 -17.18 -19.37 14.98
C PRO A 59 -16.68 -19.48 16.41
N ASP A 60 -15.43 -19.97 16.57
CA ASP A 60 -14.81 -20.28 17.87
C ASP A 60 -13.67 -19.32 18.21
N ALA A 61 -13.72 -18.09 17.67
CA ALA A 61 -12.64 -17.13 17.85
C ALA A 61 -12.58 -16.63 19.30
N GLU A 62 -11.41 -16.75 19.88
CA GLU A 62 -11.10 -16.09 21.15
C GLU A 62 -10.94 -14.58 20.96
N LEU A 63 -11.10 -13.83 22.05
CA LEU A 63 -10.81 -12.41 22.06
C LEU A 63 -9.30 -12.20 21.82
N PRO A 64 -8.92 -11.26 20.94
CA PRO A 64 -7.52 -11.04 20.62
C PRO A 64 -6.76 -10.53 21.87
N GLU A 65 -5.55 -11.04 22.04
CA GLU A 65 -4.61 -10.56 23.04
C GLU A 65 -4.25 -9.07 22.84
N ARG A 66 -3.74 -8.45 23.90
CA ARG A 66 -3.41 -7.02 23.90
C ARG A 66 -2.38 -6.65 22.82
N GLU A 67 -1.41 -7.53 22.59
CA GLU A 67 -0.36 -7.38 21.59
C GLU A 67 -0.93 -7.38 20.17
N VAL A 68 -1.88 -8.26 19.90
CA VAL A 68 -2.61 -8.32 18.62
C VAL A 68 -3.42 -7.04 18.40
N ILE A 69 -4.13 -6.57 19.43
CA ILE A 69 -4.88 -5.30 19.38
C ILE A 69 -3.93 -4.14 19.09
N ALA A 70 -2.76 -4.11 19.72
CA ALA A 70 -1.75 -3.07 19.49
C ALA A 70 -1.21 -3.08 18.05
N ALA A 71 -1.03 -4.26 17.45
CA ALA A 71 -0.62 -4.40 16.06
C ALA A 71 -1.72 -3.97 15.06
N ILE A 72 -2.99 -4.26 15.36
CA ILE A 72 -4.16 -3.91 14.54
C ILE A 72 -4.45 -2.40 14.61
N LYS A 73 -4.27 -1.76 15.76
CA LYS A 73 -4.70 -0.38 16.03
C LYS A 73 -4.22 0.62 14.95
N PRO A 74 -2.94 0.69 14.56
CA PRO A 74 -2.50 1.65 13.54
C PRO A 74 -3.20 1.48 12.20
N LEU A 75 -3.56 0.26 11.83
CA LEU A 75 -4.26 -0.03 10.58
C LEU A 75 -5.76 0.28 10.67
N ARG A 76 -6.33 0.17 11.87
CA ARG A 76 -7.75 0.45 12.14
C ARG A 76 -8.07 1.95 12.15
N ASP A 77 -7.11 2.81 12.45
CA ASP A 77 -7.32 4.25 12.57
C ASP A 77 -7.63 4.94 11.22
N CYS A 78 -7.69 4.18 10.13
CA CYS A 78 -8.10 4.64 8.81
C CYS A 78 -9.55 5.13 8.80
N ILE A 79 -9.76 6.31 8.20
CA ILE A 79 -11.08 6.96 8.05
C ILE A 79 -11.64 6.83 6.61
N GLU A 80 -11.02 6.00 5.78
CA GLU A 80 -11.43 5.70 4.39
C GLU A 80 -11.65 6.94 3.52
N CYS A 81 -10.83 7.99 3.73
CA CYS A 81 -10.87 9.23 2.97
C CYS A 81 -10.38 9.12 1.52
N LEU A 82 -9.75 8.02 1.17
CA LEU A 82 -9.17 7.68 -0.15
C LEU A 82 -8.06 8.64 -0.67
N CYS A 83 -7.51 9.53 0.15
CA CYS A 83 -6.34 10.33 -0.23
C CYS A 83 -5.17 9.45 -0.71
N CYS A 84 -4.92 8.32 -0.04
CA CYS A 84 -3.87 7.36 -0.41
C CYS A 84 -4.13 6.67 -1.75
N VAL A 85 -5.40 6.51 -2.15
CA VAL A 85 -5.81 5.95 -3.44
C VAL A 85 -5.54 6.97 -4.55
N SER A 86 -5.98 8.21 -4.38
CA SER A 86 -5.74 9.31 -5.32
C SER A 86 -4.24 9.59 -5.52
N ALA A 87 -3.42 9.49 -4.47
CA ALA A 87 -1.96 9.70 -4.56
C ALA A 87 -1.18 8.52 -5.16
N CYS A 88 -1.82 7.37 -5.41
CA CYS A 88 -1.11 6.13 -5.76
C CYS A 88 -0.80 6.03 -7.25
N PRO A 89 0.48 6.10 -7.69
CA PRO A 89 0.83 6.02 -9.11
C PRO A 89 0.56 4.62 -9.71
N ALA A 90 0.63 3.55 -8.91
CA ALA A 90 0.40 2.20 -9.39
C ALA A 90 -1.03 1.96 -9.86
N LEU A 91 -2.02 2.66 -9.27
CA LEU A 91 -3.43 2.56 -9.66
C LEU A 91 -3.72 3.09 -11.06
N GLN A 92 -2.87 3.98 -11.57
CA GLN A 92 -3.05 4.56 -12.91
C GLN A 92 -2.61 3.63 -14.04
N VAL A 93 -1.78 2.63 -13.74
CA VAL A 93 -1.10 1.81 -14.77
C VAL A 93 -1.21 0.30 -14.52
N THR A 94 -1.87 -0.12 -13.44
CA THR A 94 -2.03 -1.53 -13.09
C THR A 94 -3.42 -1.81 -12.52
N GLU A 95 -3.77 -3.08 -12.39
CA GLU A 95 -5.01 -3.53 -11.72
C GLU A 95 -4.87 -3.62 -10.19
N PHE A 96 -3.97 -2.84 -9.60
CA PHE A 96 -3.80 -2.75 -8.16
C PHE A 96 -5.08 -2.25 -7.48
N ALA A 97 -5.57 -2.97 -6.49
CA ALA A 97 -6.80 -2.58 -5.81
C ALA A 97 -6.64 -1.33 -4.90
N GLY A 98 -5.40 -0.99 -4.54
CA GLY A 98 -5.09 0.24 -3.82
C GLY A 98 -4.57 0.06 -2.40
N PRO A 99 -3.91 1.10 -1.87
CA PRO A 99 -3.26 1.03 -0.55
C PRO A 99 -4.23 0.73 0.59
N THR A 100 -5.40 1.40 0.63
CA THR A 100 -6.39 1.19 1.70
C THR A 100 -6.98 -0.21 1.67
N VAL A 101 -7.12 -0.83 0.49
CA VAL A 101 -7.62 -2.21 0.34
C VAL A 101 -6.63 -3.19 0.98
N LEU A 102 -5.34 -3.10 0.63
CA LEU A 102 -4.32 -3.97 1.24
C LEU A 102 -4.09 -3.68 2.72
N ARG A 103 -4.25 -2.42 3.17
CA ARG A 103 -4.28 -2.10 4.59
C ARG A 103 -5.35 -2.90 5.32
N GLN A 104 -6.54 -3.01 4.72
CA GLN A 104 -7.64 -3.77 5.32
C GLN A 104 -7.37 -5.27 5.32
N GLU A 105 -6.79 -5.83 4.24
CA GLU A 105 -6.39 -7.23 4.21
C GLU A 105 -5.41 -7.56 5.35
N MET A 106 -4.38 -6.72 5.55
CA MET A 106 -3.42 -6.92 6.65
C MET A 106 -4.08 -6.79 8.02
N ARG A 107 -4.99 -5.81 8.20
CA ARG A 107 -5.73 -5.66 9.45
C ARG A 107 -6.51 -6.92 9.79
N LEU A 108 -7.20 -7.52 8.81
CA LEU A 108 -7.97 -8.74 9.00
C LEU A 108 -7.07 -9.97 9.16
N ALA A 109 -5.96 -10.06 8.43
CA ALA A 109 -4.96 -11.11 8.59
C ALA A 109 -4.36 -11.19 10.01
N LEU A 110 -4.36 -10.07 10.74
CA LEU A 110 -3.93 -10.02 12.14
C LEU A 110 -5.06 -10.34 13.13
N ASP A 111 -6.33 -10.30 12.71
CA ASP A 111 -7.46 -10.46 13.61
C ASP A 111 -7.83 -11.94 13.75
N PRO A 112 -7.65 -12.57 14.93
CA PRO A 112 -7.97 -13.99 15.11
C PRO A 112 -9.46 -14.32 14.95
N ARG A 113 -10.32 -13.31 14.93
CA ARG A 113 -11.75 -13.46 14.69
C ARG A 113 -12.11 -13.53 13.20
N ASP A 114 -11.11 -13.36 12.31
CA ASP A 114 -11.29 -13.47 10.88
C ASP A 114 -10.78 -14.82 10.37
N SER A 115 -11.60 -15.52 9.61
CA SER A 115 -11.28 -16.83 9.03
C SER A 115 -10.91 -16.78 7.55
N GLY A 116 -10.87 -15.59 6.94
CA GLY A 116 -10.56 -15.43 5.52
C GLY A 116 -9.07 -15.64 5.19
N ASP A 117 -8.77 -16.18 4.01
CA ASP A 117 -7.38 -16.25 3.54
C ASP A 117 -6.93 -14.91 2.95
N ARG A 118 -6.61 -13.98 3.83
CA ARG A 118 -6.26 -12.61 3.51
C ARG A 118 -4.98 -12.47 2.70
N ILE A 119 -4.13 -13.46 2.72
CA ILE A 119 -2.87 -13.43 1.94
C ILE A 119 -3.16 -13.72 0.48
N THR A 120 -3.95 -14.74 0.18
CA THR A 120 -4.40 -15.02 -1.19
C THR A 120 -5.24 -13.87 -1.73
N ASP A 121 -6.20 -13.37 -0.97
CA ASP A 121 -7.01 -12.19 -1.34
C ASP A 121 -6.13 -10.97 -1.68
N ALA A 122 -5.09 -10.70 -0.88
CA ALA A 122 -4.17 -9.59 -1.13
C ALA A 122 -3.36 -9.77 -2.42
N ILE A 123 -2.94 -11.00 -2.73
CA ILE A 123 -2.22 -11.30 -3.97
C ILE A 123 -3.12 -11.06 -5.18
N GLU A 124 -4.36 -11.54 -5.16
CA GLU A 124 -5.37 -11.32 -6.21
C GLU A 124 -5.70 -9.84 -6.40
N LYS A 125 -5.65 -9.05 -5.31
CA LYS A 125 -5.82 -7.60 -5.30
C LYS A 125 -4.56 -6.81 -5.67
N GLY A 126 -3.54 -7.49 -6.16
CA GLY A 126 -2.33 -6.86 -6.72
C GLY A 126 -1.26 -6.49 -5.69
N LEU A 127 -1.07 -7.30 -4.63
CA LEU A 127 -0.05 -7.10 -3.59
C LEU A 127 1.34 -6.74 -4.15
N PHE A 128 1.73 -7.36 -5.27
CA PHE A 128 3.05 -7.17 -5.87
C PHE A 128 3.15 -5.98 -6.84
N TYR A 129 2.05 -5.28 -7.15
CA TYR A 129 2.08 -4.07 -7.96
C TYR A 129 2.51 -2.82 -7.18
N CYS A 130 2.46 -2.86 -5.86
CA CYS A 130 2.93 -1.73 -5.04
C CYS A 130 4.43 -1.53 -5.19
N THR A 131 4.85 -0.30 -5.51
CA THR A 131 6.27 0.09 -5.66
C THR A 131 6.90 0.55 -4.35
N THR A 132 6.18 0.53 -3.24
CA THR A 132 6.62 1.02 -1.91
C THR A 132 7.11 2.48 -1.90
N CYS A 133 6.60 3.31 -2.80
CA CYS A 133 7.00 4.71 -2.97
C CYS A 133 6.61 5.64 -1.80
N LYS A 134 5.82 5.16 -0.84
CA LYS A 134 5.36 5.85 0.39
C LYS A 134 4.43 7.07 0.20
N ARG A 135 4.05 7.43 -1.01
CA ARG A 135 3.11 8.54 -1.24
C ARG A 135 1.80 8.41 -0.44
N CYS A 136 1.30 7.18 -0.29
CA CYS A 136 0.11 6.91 0.52
C CYS A 136 0.30 7.21 2.02
N THR A 137 1.52 7.12 2.55
CA THR A 137 1.86 7.52 3.91
C THR A 137 1.92 9.05 4.03
N GLU A 138 2.55 9.71 3.06
CA GLU A 138 2.74 11.18 3.06
C GLU A 138 1.41 11.94 3.06
N VAL A 139 0.40 11.46 2.30
CA VAL A 139 -0.92 12.10 2.21
C VAL A 139 -1.91 11.58 3.26
N CYS A 140 -1.51 10.66 4.15
CA CYS A 140 -2.42 10.07 5.10
C CYS A 140 -2.71 11.01 6.29
N PRO A 141 -3.94 11.51 6.48
CA PRO A 141 -4.27 12.38 7.61
C PRO A 141 -4.23 11.67 8.97
N LYS A 142 -4.04 10.35 8.97
CA LYS A 142 -3.85 9.51 10.16
C LYS A 142 -2.43 8.94 10.27
N GLU A 143 -1.51 9.40 9.43
CA GLU A 143 -0.09 9.01 9.45
C GLU A 143 0.14 7.48 9.41
N ILE A 144 -0.73 6.76 8.70
CA ILE A 144 -0.63 5.30 8.61
C ILE A 144 0.48 4.94 7.63
N ASP A 145 1.52 4.27 8.09
CA ASP A 145 2.54 3.69 7.23
C ASP A 145 2.01 2.41 6.57
N ILE A 146 1.21 2.60 5.50
CA ILE A 146 0.59 1.48 4.78
C ILE A 146 1.64 0.56 4.13
N PRO A 147 2.69 1.06 3.45
CA PRO A 147 3.73 0.20 2.91
C PRO A 147 4.40 -0.68 3.97
N GLY A 148 4.93 -0.08 5.03
CA GLY A 148 5.71 -0.83 6.03
C GLY A 148 4.86 -1.70 6.96
N LYS A 149 3.69 -1.20 7.39
CA LYS A 149 2.83 -1.93 8.36
C LYS A 149 1.83 -2.88 7.73
N ALA A 150 1.53 -2.73 6.44
CA ALA A 150 0.59 -3.60 5.76
C ALA A 150 1.22 -4.34 4.57
N ILE A 151 1.66 -3.65 3.53
CA ILE A 151 2.04 -4.27 2.26
C ILE A 151 3.28 -5.15 2.39
N GLU A 152 4.33 -4.64 3.03
CA GLU A 152 5.55 -5.43 3.25
C GLU A 152 5.32 -6.62 4.18
N LYS A 153 4.43 -6.47 5.17
CA LYS A 153 4.04 -7.57 6.05
C LYS A 153 3.24 -8.66 5.32
N LEU A 154 2.30 -8.27 4.47
CA LEU A 154 1.58 -9.22 3.60
C LEU A 154 2.55 -9.97 2.68
N ARG A 155 3.52 -9.29 2.07
CA ARG A 155 4.57 -9.89 1.24
C ARG A 155 5.47 -10.85 2.03
N GLU A 156 5.84 -10.48 3.24
CA GLU A 156 6.61 -11.35 4.15
C GLU A 156 5.87 -12.65 4.43
N ILE A 157 4.56 -12.57 4.76
CA ILE A 157 3.72 -13.75 5.02
C ILE A 157 3.52 -14.57 3.73
N ALA A 158 3.25 -13.91 2.60
CA ALA A 158 3.12 -14.58 1.30
C ALA A 158 4.40 -15.37 0.94
N ASN A 159 5.57 -14.76 1.12
CA ASN A 159 6.84 -15.42 0.87
C ASN A 159 7.07 -16.62 1.80
N ARG A 160 6.77 -16.52 3.09
CA ARG A 160 6.85 -17.64 4.05
C ARG A 160 5.92 -18.79 3.68
N ARG A 161 4.77 -18.51 3.05
CA ARG A 161 3.82 -19.50 2.55
C ARG A 161 4.19 -20.05 1.15
N GLY A 162 5.29 -19.61 0.55
CA GLY A 162 5.68 -20.00 -0.81
C GLY A 162 4.82 -19.39 -1.93
N LEU A 163 4.04 -18.34 -1.62
CA LEU A 163 3.11 -17.67 -2.55
C LEU A 163 3.74 -16.45 -3.24
N SER A 164 5.05 -16.30 -3.20
CA SER A 164 5.76 -15.22 -3.92
C SER A 164 5.85 -15.52 -5.42
N LEU A 165 5.98 -14.44 -6.22
CA LEU A 165 6.10 -14.58 -7.68
C LEU A 165 7.37 -15.35 -8.06
N PRO A 166 7.34 -16.30 -9.02
CA PRO A 166 8.49 -17.11 -9.42
C PRO A 166 9.72 -16.26 -9.79
N ARG A 167 9.50 -15.14 -10.48
CA ARG A 167 10.57 -14.21 -10.85
C ARG A 167 11.23 -13.55 -9.63
N HIS A 168 10.46 -13.23 -8.58
CA HIS A 168 11.02 -12.69 -7.33
C HIS A 168 11.86 -13.75 -6.60
N GLN A 169 11.44 -15.01 -6.60
CA GLN A 169 12.20 -16.10 -6.02
C GLN A 169 13.52 -16.31 -6.75
N GLU A 170 13.51 -16.27 -8.09
CA GLU A 170 14.71 -16.38 -8.92
C GLU A 170 15.71 -15.25 -8.62
N VAL A 171 15.23 -13.99 -8.59
CA VAL A 171 16.08 -12.84 -8.25
C VAL A 171 16.65 -12.97 -6.82
N ALA A 172 15.84 -13.38 -5.85
CA ALA A 172 16.29 -13.58 -4.48
C ALA A 172 17.37 -14.65 -4.41
N ARG A 173 17.19 -15.78 -5.11
CA ARG A 173 18.19 -16.86 -5.20
C ARG A 173 19.49 -16.34 -5.81
N LEU A 174 19.43 -15.65 -6.94
CA LEU A 174 20.61 -15.07 -7.59
C LEU A 174 21.36 -14.10 -6.66
N ILE A 175 20.65 -13.26 -5.92
CA ILE A 175 21.27 -12.34 -4.95
C ILE A 175 21.99 -13.13 -3.84
N GLN A 176 21.35 -14.17 -3.30
CA GLN A 176 21.94 -14.99 -2.24
C GLN A 176 23.18 -15.76 -2.71
N GLU A 177 23.16 -16.30 -3.93
CA GLU A 177 24.25 -17.11 -4.49
C GLU A 177 25.40 -16.26 -5.04
N THR A 178 25.11 -15.11 -5.62
CA THR A 178 26.08 -14.34 -6.41
C THR A 178 26.29 -12.89 -5.94
N GLY A 179 25.45 -12.41 -5.02
CA GLY A 179 25.40 -10.99 -4.63
C GLY A 179 24.81 -10.06 -5.70
N ARG A 180 24.17 -10.60 -6.75
CA ARG A 180 23.68 -9.85 -7.91
C ARG A 180 22.22 -10.19 -8.21
N SER A 181 21.46 -9.21 -8.68
CA SER A 181 20.04 -9.39 -9.06
C SER A 181 19.83 -9.92 -10.48
N VAL A 182 20.90 -10.00 -11.27
CA VAL A 182 20.90 -10.50 -12.67
C VAL A 182 22.09 -11.43 -12.90
N GLU A 183 21.91 -12.38 -13.80
CA GLU A 183 23.03 -13.22 -14.26
C GLU A 183 24.06 -12.38 -15.00
N ARG A 184 25.30 -12.75 -14.81
CA ARG A 184 26.42 -12.09 -15.49
C ARG A 184 26.56 -12.65 -16.90
N THR A 185 26.04 -11.95 -17.88
CA THR A 185 26.12 -12.33 -19.30
C THR A 185 27.29 -11.72 -20.03
N LYS A 186 27.95 -10.70 -19.46
CA LYS A 186 29.12 -9.99 -20.04
C LYS A 186 30.11 -9.65 -18.94
N PRO A 187 31.42 -9.52 -19.27
CA PRO A 187 32.42 -9.04 -18.32
C PRO A 187 32.04 -7.66 -17.79
N THR A 188 32.30 -7.42 -16.50
CA THR A 188 32.03 -6.10 -15.89
C THR A 188 32.99 -5.07 -16.48
N PHE A 189 32.62 -3.78 -16.35
CA PHE A 189 33.49 -2.66 -16.76
C PHE A 189 34.91 -2.79 -16.17
N LEU A 190 35.04 -3.16 -14.90
CA LEU A 190 36.33 -3.33 -14.22
C LEU A 190 37.21 -4.44 -14.83
N GLU A 191 36.61 -5.46 -15.46
CA GLU A 191 37.35 -6.52 -16.16
C GLU A 191 37.73 -6.15 -17.58
N GLN A 192 37.14 -5.07 -18.11
CA GLN A 192 37.44 -4.51 -19.45
C GLN A 192 38.45 -3.36 -19.35
N VAL A 193 38.72 -2.81 -18.18
CA VAL A 193 39.74 -1.78 -17.99
C VAL A 193 41.11 -2.46 -17.93
N PRO A 194 42.02 -2.16 -18.85
CA PRO A 194 43.40 -2.68 -18.78
C PRO A 194 44.06 -2.27 -17.46
N GLU A 195 44.88 -3.13 -16.90
CA GLU A 195 45.58 -2.96 -15.61
C GLU A 195 46.56 -1.75 -15.55
N VAL A 196 46.47 -0.81 -16.45
CA VAL A 196 47.38 0.34 -16.53
C VAL A 196 46.65 1.63 -16.20
N ILE A 197 46.41 1.88 -14.93
CA ILE A 197 46.47 3.23 -14.38
C ILE A 197 47.52 3.12 -13.24
N GLU A 198 48.78 3.15 -13.61
CA GLU A 198 49.87 3.50 -12.68
C GLU A 198 49.77 5.00 -12.37
N PRO A 199 49.99 5.43 -11.10
CA PRO A 199 49.84 6.83 -10.67
C PRO A 199 50.94 7.74 -11.23
#